data_3bec27f494eb88901dfc2c58117dbbd4
#
_entry.id   3bec27f494eb88901dfc2c58117dbbd4
#
_cell.length_a   1.000
_cell.length_b   1.000
_cell.length_c   1.000
_cell.angle_alpha   90.00
_cell.angle_beta   90.00
_cell.angle_gamma   90.00
#
_symmetry.space_group_name_H-M   'P 1'
#
loop_
_entity.id
_entity.type
_entity.pdbx_description
1 polymer ?
#
loop_
_entity_poly.entity_id
_entity_poly.type
_entity_poly.pdbx_seq_one_letter_code
_entity_poly.pdbx_strand_id
1 'polypeptide(L)'
;MSTFFYQTIAILGFTELPRIWQWIIVFMVINSVSAAILRKALIFTTTRVHTVRHGKANGKADFFQICGVQNSSISAFNYILDHLHDGDGVYALCYSNFGFDVPTYVTAMRKAIVRRNKKFKRLSRTTIGHSISIGDIVIHKMENNFDTTFSLNPCTYGFFLKEPLHTLLKYGGPLLLVSRFLLGWLGFIPIIPNFDLEKSSGSLTLLIDQYLALRNNTRDLGDDNLPRNLILSENDYLLDNKVVRKTFTGAHYAMTSNPHGDTRNTSNLLKAYYDLCGFRRTFRPITFEVEIPEDEKIISFYHHHGGPKIAKLD
;
A
#
# COMPACT_ATOMS: atom_id res chain seq x y z
N MET A 1 37.30 -6.95 -20.55
CA MET A 1 36.54 -5.98 -19.74
C MET A 1 37.21 -4.60 -19.64
N SER A 2 38.53 -4.49 -19.50
CA SER A 2 39.23 -3.20 -19.33
C SER A 2 39.09 -2.27 -20.54
N THR A 3 39.28 -2.76 -21.76
CA THR A 3 39.27 -1.94 -22.98
C THR A 3 37.92 -1.29 -23.29
N PHE A 4 36.83 -2.01 -23.06
CA PHE A 4 35.49 -1.47 -23.26
C PHE A 4 35.13 -0.35 -22.26
N PHE A 5 35.56 -0.49 -21.03
CA PHE A 5 35.37 0.51 -19.97
C PHE A 5 36.16 1.80 -20.28
N TYR A 6 37.43 1.68 -20.73
CA TYR A 6 38.25 2.83 -21.13
C TYR A 6 37.70 3.54 -22.36
N GLN A 7 37.17 2.79 -23.35
CA GLN A 7 36.54 3.38 -24.53
C GLN A 7 35.27 4.11 -24.17
N THR A 8 34.43 3.59 -23.26
CA THR A 8 33.23 4.25 -22.81
C THR A 8 33.50 5.55 -22.04
N ILE A 9 34.55 5.57 -21.21
CA ILE A 9 34.98 6.77 -20.46
C ILE A 9 35.53 7.82 -21.43
N ALA A 10 36.33 7.41 -22.44
CA ALA A 10 36.85 8.32 -23.48
C ALA A 10 35.71 8.94 -24.33
N ILE A 11 34.67 8.15 -24.68
CA ILE A 11 33.51 8.63 -25.43
C ILE A 11 32.71 9.70 -24.64
N LEU A 12 32.73 9.63 -23.30
CA LEU A 12 32.05 10.61 -22.43
C LEU A 12 32.90 11.88 -22.20
N GLY A 13 34.08 12.01 -22.78
CA GLY A 13 34.96 13.18 -22.59
C GLY A 13 35.46 13.33 -21.14
N PHE A 14 35.41 12.27 -20.32
CA PHE A 14 35.74 12.32 -18.91
C PHE A 14 37.22 12.72 -18.68
N THR A 15 38.10 12.24 -19.54
CA THR A 15 39.57 12.52 -19.45
C THR A 15 39.93 13.96 -19.78
N GLU A 16 39.07 14.66 -20.51
CA GLU A 16 39.27 16.06 -20.90
C GLU A 16 38.74 17.06 -19.87
N LEU A 17 37.97 16.55 -18.88
CA LEU A 17 37.46 17.38 -17.82
C LEU A 17 38.54 17.83 -16.86
N PRO A 18 38.47 19.04 -16.29
CA PRO A 18 39.34 19.45 -15.18
C PRO A 18 39.35 18.41 -14.08
N ARG A 19 40.51 18.15 -13.46
CA ARG A 19 40.67 17.10 -12.44
C ARG A 19 39.63 17.17 -11.30
N ILE A 20 39.24 18.38 -10.91
CA ILE A 20 38.23 18.57 -9.86
C ILE A 20 36.88 17.94 -10.23
N TRP A 21 36.45 18.10 -11.50
CA TRP A 21 35.21 17.51 -12.00
C TRP A 21 35.33 15.99 -12.12
N GLN A 22 36.47 15.46 -12.49
CA GLN A 22 36.71 14.03 -12.50
C GLN A 22 36.54 13.45 -11.09
N TRP A 23 37.10 14.08 -10.06
CA TRP A 23 36.93 13.66 -8.67
C TRP A 23 35.50 13.77 -8.18
N ILE A 24 34.78 14.84 -8.53
CA ILE A 24 33.36 15.01 -8.19
C ILE A 24 32.54 13.88 -8.80
N ILE A 25 32.71 13.58 -10.09
CA ILE A 25 32.01 12.50 -10.77
C ILE A 25 32.32 11.14 -10.14
N VAL A 26 33.60 10.85 -9.88
CA VAL A 26 34.01 9.60 -9.20
C VAL A 26 33.35 9.49 -7.83
N PHE A 27 33.37 10.55 -7.05
CA PHE A 27 32.70 10.58 -5.74
C PHE A 27 31.22 10.33 -5.86
N MET A 28 30.52 10.99 -6.79
CA MET A 28 29.09 10.79 -7.02
C MET A 28 28.78 9.35 -7.44
N VAL A 29 29.59 8.75 -8.32
CA VAL A 29 29.43 7.35 -8.73
C VAL A 29 29.65 6.41 -7.55
N ILE A 30 30.71 6.59 -6.77
CA ILE A 30 30.97 5.77 -5.57
C ILE A 30 29.84 5.90 -4.57
N ASN A 31 29.39 7.13 -4.29
CA ASN A 31 28.24 7.38 -3.40
C ASN A 31 26.98 6.65 -3.88
N SER A 32 26.66 6.76 -5.17
CA SER A 32 25.46 6.16 -5.74
C SER A 32 25.53 4.64 -5.79
N VAL A 33 26.69 4.08 -6.17
CA VAL A 33 26.90 2.63 -6.25
C VAL A 33 26.87 2.02 -4.86
N SER A 34 27.55 2.63 -3.87
CA SER A 34 27.52 2.14 -2.49
C SER A 34 26.11 2.13 -1.91
N ALA A 35 25.36 3.21 -2.14
CA ALA A 35 23.96 3.30 -1.73
C ALA A 35 23.09 2.21 -2.41
N ALA A 36 23.30 1.97 -3.71
CA ALA A 36 22.56 0.96 -4.46
C ALA A 36 22.86 -0.48 -3.99
N ILE A 37 24.16 -0.78 -3.72
CA ILE A 37 24.57 -2.12 -3.26
C ILE A 37 23.98 -2.43 -1.88
N LEU A 38 24.12 -1.51 -0.93
CA LEU A 38 23.70 -1.73 0.44
C LEU A 38 22.17 -1.61 0.62
N ARG A 39 21.52 -0.88 -0.27
CA ARG A 39 20.09 -0.59 -0.18
C ARG A 39 19.24 -1.85 -0.03
N LYS A 40 19.48 -2.86 -0.85
CA LYS A 40 18.66 -4.08 -0.83
C LYS A 40 18.76 -4.81 0.51
N ALA A 41 19.96 -4.87 1.08
CA ALA A 41 20.18 -5.42 2.41
C ALA A 41 19.48 -4.58 3.49
N LEU A 42 19.58 -3.25 3.40
CA LEU A 42 18.93 -2.33 4.33
C LEU A 42 17.40 -2.42 4.26
N ILE A 43 16.82 -2.48 3.06
CA ILE A 43 15.38 -2.70 2.90
C ILE A 43 14.97 -4.00 3.57
N PHE A 44 15.69 -5.08 3.30
CA PHE A 44 15.39 -6.39 3.88
C PHE A 44 15.47 -6.39 5.41
N THR A 45 16.49 -5.76 6.00
CA THR A 45 16.70 -5.75 7.45
C THR A 45 15.78 -4.81 8.20
N THR A 46 15.31 -3.73 7.57
CA THR A 46 14.45 -2.71 8.20
C THR A 46 12.96 -2.92 7.92
N THR A 47 12.60 -3.70 6.89
CA THR A 47 11.20 -4.07 6.65
C THR A 47 10.69 -4.97 7.75
N ARG A 48 9.58 -4.59 8.37
CA ARG A 48 8.97 -5.34 9.48
C ARG A 48 7.46 -5.42 9.34
N VAL A 49 6.91 -6.52 9.82
CA VAL A 49 5.47 -6.65 10.07
C VAL A 49 5.25 -6.58 11.57
N HIS A 50 4.64 -5.51 12.03
CA HIS A 50 4.32 -5.29 13.44
C HIS A 50 2.99 -5.96 13.77
N THR A 51 2.91 -6.54 14.97
CA THR A 51 1.65 -6.98 15.52
C THR A 51 1.01 -5.83 16.27
N VAL A 52 0.01 -5.22 15.68
CA VAL A 52 -0.75 -4.12 16.28
C VAL A 52 -1.69 -4.65 17.36
N ARG A 53 -2.36 -5.77 17.04
CA ARG A 53 -3.21 -6.50 17.99
C ARG A 53 -2.99 -8.00 17.85
N HIS A 54 -2.75 -8.66 18.97
CA HIS A 54 -2.60 -10.10 18.98
C HIS A 54 -3.95 -10.80 18.81
N GLY A 55 -4.05 -11.66 17.81
CA GLY A 55 -5.21 -12.53 17.68
C GLY A 55 -5.34 -13.48 18.87
N LYS A 56 -6.58 -13.72 19.30
CA LYS A 56 -6.95 -14.67 20.36
C LYS A 56 -7.68 -15.88 19.75
N ALA A 57 -7.83 -16.93 20.52
CA ALA A 57 -8.50 -18.16 20.06
C ALA A 57 -9.96 -17.94 19.61
N ASN A 58 -10.65 -16.98 20.20
CA ASN A 58 -12.03 -16.62 19.86
C ASN A 58 -12.17 -15.66 18.66
N GLY A 59 -11.04 -15.19 18.11
CA GLY A 59 -11.07 -14.31 16.95
C GLY A 59 -11.50 -15.02 15.67
N LYS A 60 -12.14 -14.28 14.77
CA LYS A 60 -12.70 -14.78 13.50
C LYS A 60 -11.83 -14.45 12.30
N ALA A 61 -11.08 -13.37 12.38
CA ALA A 61 -10.27 -12.87 11.29
C ALA A 61 -8.90 -12.35 11.74
N ASP A 62 -7.99 -12.27 10.79
CA ASP A 62 -6.69 -11.63 10.95
C ASP A 62 -6.42 -10.71 9.76
N PHE A 63 -6.19 -9.45 10.08
CA PHE A 63 -5.98 -8.36 9.12
C PHE A 63 -4.50 -8.12 8.90
N PHE A 64 -4.08 -8.12 7.65
CA PHE A 64 -2.73 -7.78 7.21
C PHE A 64 -2.77 -6.46 6.46
N GLN A 65 -2.26 -5.41 7.09
CA GLN A 65 -2.44 -4.02 6.68
C GLN A 65 -1.21 -3.46 6.00
N ILE A 66 -1.41 -2.76 4.89
CA ILE A 66 -0.36 -2.12 4.09
C ILE A 66 -0.77 -0.69 3.73
N CYS A 67 0.01 0.27 4.19
CA CYS A 67 -0.27 1.69 4.02
C CYS A 67 -0.01 2.21 2.60
N GLY A 68 -0.39 3.46 2.36
CA GLY A 68 -0.16 4.21 1.13
C GLY A 68 1.25 4.78 0.98
N VAL A 69 1.33 5.86 0.21
CA VAL A 69 2.59 6.54 -0.12
C VAL A 69 3.28 7.05 1.14
N GLN A 70 4.58 6.79 1.24
CA GLN A 70 5.45 7.22 2.34
C GLN A 70 4.91 6.92 3.75
N ASN A 71 3.94 6.03 3.83
CA ASN A 71 3.27 5.74 5.07
C ASN A 71 3.60 4.33 5.53
N SER A 72 4.21 4.22 6.69
CA SER A 72 4.43 2.95 7.38
C SER A 72 3.62 2.89 8.68
N SER A 73 2.69 3.83 8.84
CA SER A 73 2.01 4.08 10.09
C SER A 73 0.93 3.07 10.38
N ILE A 74 0.98 2.54 11.58
CA ILE A 74 -0.06 1.72 12.18
C ILE A 74 -1.36 2.52 12.32
N SER A 75 -1.24 3.82 12.63
CA SER A 75 -2.38 4.73 12.84
C SER A 75 -3.27 4.94 11.61
N ALA A 76 -2.75 4.68 10.40
CA ALA A 76 -3.55 4.81 9.18
C ALA A 76 -4.79 3.89 9.16
N PHE A 77 -4.80 2.85 9.99
CA PHE A 77 -5.90 1.90 10.07
C PHE A 77 -6.66 1.94 11.40
N ASN A 78 -6.36 2.90 12.27
CA ASN A 78 -7.02 3.01 13.58
C ASN A 78 -8.55 3.12 13.46
N TYR A 79 -9.04 3.71 12.36
CA TYR A 79 -10.47 3.92 12.12
C TYR A 79 -11.30 2.61 12.11
N ILE A 80 -10.68 1.44 11.92
CA ILE A 80 -11.41 0.16 11.97
C ILE A 80 -11.08 -0.67 13.21
N LEU A 81 -10.04 -0.34 13.98
CA LEU A 81 -9.54 -1.21 15.06
C LEU A 81 -10.59 -1.48 16.13
N ASP A 82 -11.35 -0.44 16.51
CA ASP A 82 -12.37 -0.55 17.55
C ASP A 82 -13.61 -1.32 17.08
N HIS A 83 -13.72 -1.50 15.77
CA HIS A 83 -14.85 -2.16 15.13
C HIS A 83 -14.56 -3.62 14.75
N LEU A 84 -13.34 -4.09 14.95
CA LEU A 84 -12.98 -5.48 14.73
C LEU A 84 -13.42 -6.34 15.92
N HIS A 85 -13.74 -7.61 15.62
CA HIS A 85 -14.11 -8.57 16.66
C HIS A 85 -12.98 -8.71 17.70
N ASP A 86 -13.37 -8.92 18.98
CA ASP A 86 -12.43 -9.07 20.07
C ASP A 86 -11.46 -10.19 19.84
N GLY A 87 -10.70 -10.61 19.55
CA GLY A 87 -9.84 -11.76 19.26
C GLY A 87 -9.27 -11.71 17.85
N ASP A 88 -9.72 -10.78 17.00
CA ASP A 88 -9.14 -10.63 15.68
C ASP A 88 -7.71 -10.10 15.78
N GLY A 89 -6.82 -10.65 14.96
CA GLY A 89 -5.43 -10.22 14.90
C GLY A 89 -5.26 -9.07 13.89
N VAL A 90 -4.32 -8.17 14.18
CA VAL A 90 -3.95 -7.07 13.26
C VAL A 90 -2.45 -7.00 13.12
N TYR A 91 -1.98 -7.05 11.88
CA TYR A 91 -0.57 -7.08 11.50
C TYR A 91 -0.32 -6.00 10.46
N ALA A 92 0.56 -5.05 10.73
CA ALA A 92 0.85 -3.93 9.85
C ALA A 92 2.26 -4.01 9.26
N LEU A 93 2.38 -3.89 7.94
CA LEU A 93 3.65 -3.79 7.27
C LEU A 93 4.20 -2.36 7.42
N CYS A 94 5.43 -2.26 7.90
CA CYS A 94 6.18 -1.02 7.92
C CYS A 94 7.22 -1.02 6.81
N TYR A 95 7.16 -0.01 5.96
CA TYR A 95 8.12 0.17 4.89
C TYR A 95 9.50 0.54 5.41
N SER A 96 10.50 0.15 4.64
CA SER A 96 11.85 0.64 4.85
C SER A 96 12.02 2.07 4.34
N ASN A 97 12.70 2.93 5.09
CA ASN A 97 13.07 4.26 4.60
C ASN A 97 14.14 4.23 3.48
N PHE A 98 14.78 3.08 3.28
CA PHE A 98 15.82 2.92 2.27
C PHE A 98 15.29 2.63 0.86
N GLY A 99 13.99 2.46 0.68
CA GLY A 99 13.33 2.28 -0.60
C GLY A 99 12.14 1.34 -0.56
N PHE A 100 11.52 1.14 -1.71
CA PHE A 100 10.33 0.30 -1.87
C PHE A 100 10.67 -0.92 -2.73
N ASP A 101 10.63 -2.12 -2.13
CA ASP A 101 10.92 -3.38 -2.81
C ASP A 101 9.77 -4.38 -2.59
N VAL A 102 8.87 -4.47 -3.55
CA VAL A 102 7.67 -5.30 -3.48
C VAL A 102 7.99 -6.77 -3.13
N PRO A 103 8.99 -7.45 -3.73
CA PRO A 103 9.35 -8.81 -3.37
C PRO A 103 9.71 -8.98 -1.89
N THR A 104 10.46 -8.02 -1.31
CA THR A 104 10.82 -8.04 0.11
C THR A 104 9.57 -7.91 0.99
N TYR A 105 8.64 -7.01 0.64
CA TYR A 105 7.41 -6.80 1.39
C TYR A 105 6.48 -8.01 1.31
N VAL A 106 6.31 -8.59 0.13
CA VAL A 106 5.58 -9.85 -0.07
C VAL A 106 6.17 -10.96 0.80
N THR A 107 7.51 -11.07 0.83
CA THR A 107 8.20 -12.08 1.64
C THR A 107 7.98 -11.86 3.15
N ALA A 108 8.05 -10.61 3.61
CA ALA A 108 7.81 -10.27 5.02
C ALA A 108 6.38 -10.59 5.44
N MET A 109 5.39 -10.24 4.61
CA MET A 109 3.99 -10.53 4.86
C MET A 109 3.68 -12.02 4.83
N ARG A 110 4.20 -12.78 3.86
CA ARG A 110 4.07 -14.24 3.82
C ARG A 110 4.62 -14.91 5.08
N LYS A 111 5.78 -14.46 5.56
CA LYS A 111 6.35 -14.94 6.83
C LYS A 111 5.42 -14.65 8.02
N ALA A 112 4.80 -13.47 8.05
CA ALA A 112 3.85 -13.13 9.10
C ALA A 112 2.59 -14.02 9.05
N ILE A 113 2.02 -14.26 7.86
CA ILE A 113 0.89 -15.18 7.66
C ILE A 113 1.26 -16.59 8.11
N VAL A 114 2.42 -17.11 7.71
CA VAL A 114 2.87 -18.45 8.11
C VAL A 114 3.05 -18.54 9.63
N ARG A 115 3.64 -17.54 10.27
CA ARG A 115 3.78 -17.50 11.74
C ARG A 115 2.43 -17.53 12.45
N ARG A 116 1.47 -16.74 11.96
CA ARG A 116 0.10 -16.72 12.47
C ARG A 116 -0.57 -18.07 12.29
N ASN A 117 -0.46 -18.68 11.09
CA ASN A 117 -1.04 -19.99 10.80
C ASN A 117 -0.50 -21.08 11.72
N LYS A 118 0.80 -21.06 12.03
CA LYS A 118 1.39 -21.98 13.02
C LYS A 118 0.78 -21.80 14.40
N LYS A 119 0.53 -20.55 14.83
CA LYS A 119 -0.08 -20.24 16.12
C LYS A 119 -1.52 -20.72 16.23
N PHE A 120 -2.30 -20.60 15.13
CA PHE A 120 -3.73 -20.89 15.10
C PHE A 120 -4.08 -22.12 14.24
N LYS A 121 -3.18 -23.06 14.14
CA LYS A 121 -3.24 -24.23 13.24
C LYS A 121 -4.55 -25.03 13.24
N ARG A 122 -5.34 -24.97 14.31
CA ARG A 122 -6.61 -25.69 14.47
C ARG A 122 -7.84 -24.78 14.35
N LEU A 123 -7.66 -23.50 14.13
CA LEU A 123 -8.75 -22.54 14.11
C LEU A 123 -9.03 -22.09 12.67
N SER A 124 -10.28 -22.19 12.28
CA SER A 124 -10.75 -21.59 11.03
C SER A 124 -10.83 -20.07 11.22
N ARG A 125 -9.90 -19.34 10.61
CA ARG A 125 -9.83 -17.87 10.69
C ARG A 125 -9.68 -17.30 9.30
N THR A 126 -10.46 -16.29 9.00
CA THR A 126 -10.36 -15.57 7.73
C THR A 126 -9.09 -14.72 7.69
N THR A 127 -8.33 -14.82 6.62
CA THR A 127 -7.15 -13.99 6.37
C THR A 127 -7.53 -12.85 5.45
N ILE A 128 -7.39 -11.63 5.92
CA ILE A 128 -7.82 -10.42 5.20
C ILE A 128 -6.61 -9.56 4.86
N GLY A 129 -6.44 -9.28 3.57
CA GLY A 129 -5.52 -8.26 3.08
C GLY A 129 -6.18 -6.88 3.12
N HIS A 130 -5.55 -5.89 3.72
CA HIS A 130 -6.08 -4.54 3.81
C HIS A 130 -5.06 -3.51 3.36
N SER A 131 -5.37 -2.74 2.33
CA SER A 131 -4.45 -1.78 1.75
C SER A 131 -5.04 -0.38 1.61
N ILE A 132 -4.15 0.59 1.53
CA ILE A 132 -4.47 1.97 1.17
C ILE A 132 -3.58 2.37 0.01
N SER A 133 -4.17 2.93 -1.06
CA SER A 133 -3.48 3.52 -2.19
C SER A 133 -2.40 2.58 -2.78
N ILE A 134 -1.15 3.01 -2.88
CA ILE A 134 -0.04 2.25 -3.48
C ILE A 134 0.32 0.96 -2.72
N GLY A 135 -0.08 0.84 -1.46
CA GLY A 135 0.05 -0.41 -0.69
C GLY A 135 -0.68 -1.57 -1.35
N ASP A 136 -1.65 -1.28 -2.22
CA ASP A 136 -2.39 -2.29 -2.97
C ASP A 136 -1.52 -3.11 -3.94
N ILE A 137 -0.40 -2.58 -4.41
CA ILE A 137 0.55 -3.36 -5.23
C ILE A 137 1.02 -4.62 -4.49
N VAL A 138 1.30 -4.50 -3.19
CA VAL A 138 1.77 -5.65 -2.40
C VAL A 138 0.63 -6.63 -2.14
N ILE A 139 -0.57 -6.13 -1.79
CA ILE A 139 -1.76 -6.98 -1.62
C ILE A 139 -2.07 -7.71 -2.91
N HIS A 140 -2.06 -7.02 -4.05
CA HIS A 140 -2.30 -7.62 -5.35
C HIS A 140 -1.33 -8.78 -5.67
N LYS A 141 -0.04 -8.61 -5.40
CA LYS A 141 0.96 -9.69 -5.58
C LYS A 141 0.82 -10.83 -4.56
N MET A 142 -0.09 -10.70 -3.61
CA MET A 142 -0.35 -11.67 -2.54
C MET A 142 -1.80 -12.16 -2.49
N GLU A 143 -2.63 -11.83 -3.46
CA GLU A 143 -4.07 -12.13 -3.44
C GLU A 143 -4.38 -13.57 -3.04
N ASN A 144 -3.67 -14.52 -3.61
CA ASN A 144 -3.81 -15.96 -3.29
C ASN A 144 -3.47 -16.33 -1.83
N ASN A 145 -2.96 -15.39 -1.04
CA ASN A 145 -2.68 -15.61 0.38
C ASN A 145 -3.80 -15.09 1.30
N PHE A 146 -4.82 -14.47 0.74
CA PHE A 146 -5.94 -13.89 1.46
C PHE A 146 -7.27 -14.52 1.04
N ASP A 147 -8.16 -14.73 2.00
CA ASP A 147 -9.52 -15.16 1.72
C ASP A 147 -10.35 -14.02 1.13
N THR A 148 -9.98 -12.79 1.46
CA THR A 148 -10.56 -11.58 0.88
C THR A 148 -9.63 -10.38 1.06
N THR A 149 -9.82 -9.35 0.24
CA THR A 149 -9.05 -8.11 0.34
C THR A 149 -9.97 -6.90 0.46
N PHE A 150 -9.52 -5.90 1.20
CA PHE A 150 -10.12 -4.57 1.26
C PHE A 150 -9.09 -3.54 0.86
N SER A 151 -9.42 -2.71 -0.12
CA SER A 151 -8.49 -1.71 -0.64
C SER A 151 -9.16 -0.35 -0.71
N LEU A 152 -8.62 0.60 0.05
CA LEU A 152 -9.05 2.00 0.02
C LEU A 152 -8.27 2.74 -1.07
N ASN A 153 -9.00 3.22 -2.08
CA ASN A 153 -8.44 3.92 -3.23
C ASN A 153 -7.23 3.20 -3.84
N PRO A 154 -7.39 1.97 -4.36
CA PRO A 154 -6.28 1.12 -4.79
C PRO A 154 -5.50 1.75 -5.93
N CYS A 155 -4.23 2.04 -5.70
CA CYS A 155 -3.30 2.51 -6.70
C CYS A 155 -2.39 1.35 -7.14
N THR A 156 -2.98 0.34 -7.78
CA THR A 156 -2.30 -0.91 -8.17
C THR A 156 -1.46 -0.72 -9.43
N TYR A 157 -1.98 0.03 -10.39
CA TYR A 157 -1.37 0.23 -11.71
C TYR A 157 -1.21 1.72 -12.04
N GLY A 158 -0.13 2.06 -12.75
CA GLY A 158 0.15 3.44 -13.14
C GLY A 158 -0.94 4.07 -14.02
N PHE A 159 -1.64 3.26 -14.81
CA PHE A 159 -2.74 3.73 -15.65
C PHE A 159 -4.05 4.04 -14.90
N PHE A 160 -4.11 3.79 -13.58
CA PHE A 160 -5.21 4.25 -12.74
C PHE A 160 -5.11 5.74 -12.42
N LEU A 161 -3.91 6.33 -12.54
CA LEU A 161 -3.71 7.74 -12.28
C LEU A 161 -4.38 8.61 -13.35
N LYS A 162 -4.99 9.70 -12.88
CA LYS A 162 -5.50 10.76 -13.77
C LYS A 162 -4.37 11.53 -14.43
N GLU A 163 -4.66 12.14 -15.57
CA GLU A 163 -3.77 13.12 -16.17
C GLU A 163 -3.67 14.39 -15.28
N PRO A 164 -2.50 15.05 -15.20
CA PRO A 164 -1.26 14.75 -15.94
C PRO A 164 -0.34 13.71 -15.26
N LEU A 165 -0.72 13.14 -14.11
CA LEU A 165 0.14 12.25 -13.34
C LEU A 165 0.46 10.95 -14.09
N HIS A 166 -0.49 10.40 -14.82
CA HIS A 166 -0.26 9.23 -15.66
C HIS A 166 0.83 9.49 -16.71
N THR A 167 0.72 10.60 -17.43
CA THR A 167 1.72 11.02 -18.42
C THR A 167 3.09 11.27 -17.78
N LEU A 168 3.14 11.95 -16.63
CA LEU A 168 4.38 12.15 -15.87
C LEU A 168 5.03 10.84 -15.47
N LEU A 169 4.25 9.88 -14.95
CA LEU A 169 4.75 8.57 -14.57
C LEU A 169 5.28 7.79 -15.77
N LYS A 170 4.55 7.83 -16.89
CA LYS A 170 4.90 7.12 -18.13
C LYS A 170 6.23 7.61 -18.71
N TYR A 171 6.40 8.91 -18.84
CA TYR A 171 7.56 9.51 -19.51
C TYR A 171 8.67 9.93 -18.54
N GLY A 172 8.34 10.24 -17.30
CA GLY A 172 9.29 10.63 -16.26
C GLY A 172 10.11 9.50 -15.67
N GLY A 173 9.77 8.23 -15.94
CA GLY A 173 10.43 7.08 -15.35
C GLY A 173 11.96 7.05 -15.50
N PRO A 174 12.55 7.32 -16.67
CA PRO A 174 14.00 7.42 -16.84
C PRO A 174 14.62 8.50 -15.96
N LEU A 175 13.98 9.67 -15.87
CA LEU A 175 14.43 10.77 -15.03
C LEU A 175 14.38 10.40 -13.54
N LEU A 176 13.33 9.72 -13.11
CA LEU A 176 13.23 9.21 -11.73
C LEU A 176 14.35 8.21 -11.40
N LEU A 177 14.70 7.31 -12.34
CA LEU A 177 15.81 6.38 -12.17
C LEU A 177 17.15 7.10 -12.03
N VAL A 178 17.39 8.09 -12.90
CA VAL A 178 18.62 8.91 -12.83
C VAL A 178 18.65 9.71 -11.53
N SER A 179 17.57 10.37 -11.17
CA SER A 179 17.47 11.13 -9.91
C SER A 179 17.72 10.24 -8.71
N ARG A 180 17.15 9.04 -8.67
CA ARG A 180 17.36 8.07 -7.61
C ARG A 180 18.83 7.64 -7.50
N PHE A 181 19.48 7.43 -8.64
CA PHE A 181 20.92 7.10 -8.67
C PHE A 181 21.76 8.26 -8.15
N LEU A 182 21.55 9.48 -8.66
CA LEU A 182 22.33 10.65 -8.29
C LEU A 182 22.15 11.07 -6.82
N LEU A 183 20.97 10.88 -6.24
CA LEU A 183 20.74 11.17 -4.82
C LEU A 183 21.61 10.30 -3.90
N GLY A 184 21.90 9.05 -4.29
CA GLY A 184 22.69 8.14 -3.46
C GLY A 184 22.16 8.09 -2.02
N TRP A 185 23.01 8.34 -1.03
CA TRP A 185 22.66 8.37 0.40
C TRP A 185 21.77 9.54 0.80
N LEU A 186 21.83 10.66 0.10
CA LEU A 186 20.98 11.82 0.38
C LEU A 186 19.50 11.51 0.20
N GLY A 187 19.17 10.59 -0.71
CA GLY A 187 17.80 10.14 -0.94
C GLY A 187 17.15 9.45 0.26
N PHE A 188 17.92 9.01 1.26
CA PHE A 188 17.43 8.34 2.46
C PHE A 188 17.08 9.30 3.59
N ILE A 189 17.40 10.59 3.44
CA ILE A 189 17.02 11.60 4.43
C ILE A 189 15.49 11.63 4.52
N PRO A 190 14.91 11.53 5.73
CA PRO A 190 13.46 11.61 5.90
C PRO A 190 12.95 12.97 5.42
N ILE A 191 11.98 12.96 4.50
CA ILE A 191 11.31 14.18 4.05
C ILE A 191 10.32 14.64 5.13
N ILE A 192 9.69 13.66 5.79
CA ILE A 192 8.80 13.90 6.92
C ILE A 192 9.49 13.26 8.12
N PRO A 193 10.18 14.02 8.94
CA PRO A 193 10.83 13.51 10.13
C PRO A 193 9.77 12.96 11.08
N ASN A 194 9.90 11.71 11.42
CA ASN A 194 9.01 11.12 12.40
C ASN A 194 9.76 10.17 13.31
N PHE A 195 9.77 10.51 14.57
CA PHE A 195 10.40 9.73 15.64
C PHE A 195 9.40 8.77 16.30
N ASP A 196 8.14 8.80 15.86
CA ASP A 196 7.07 8.01 16.41
C ASP A 196 6.65 6.92 15.42
N LEU A 197 6.67 5.65 15.84
CA LEU A 197 6.27 4.50 15.03
C LEU A 197 4.80 4.59 14.56
N GLU A 198 4.01 5.41 15.23
CA GLU A 198 2.60 5.61 14.89
C GLU A 198 2.37 6.61 13.76
N LYS A 199 3.35 7.43 13.43
CA LYS A 199 3.21 8.47 12.42
C LYS A 199 3.91 8.07 11.11
N SER A 200 3.47 8.65 10.01
CA SER A 200 4.05 8.41 8.71
C SER A 200 5.48 8.95 8.61
N SER A 201 6.40 8.14 8.17
CA SER A 201 7.75 8.57 7.80
C SER A 201 8.04 8.17 6.37
N GLY A 202 8.89 8.91 5.69
CA GLY A 202 9.26 8.58 4.33
C GLY A 202 10.47 9.36 3.85
N SER A 203 11.24 8.73 2.97
CA SER A 203 12.36 9.34 2.28
C SER A 203 12.03 9.62 0.82
N LEU A 204 12.83 10.46 0.18
CA LEU A 204 12.69 10.71 -1.24
C LEU A 204 12.92 9.43 -2.07
N THR A 205 13.87 8.60 -1.65
CA THR A 205 14.12 7.30 -2.31
C THR A 205 12.91 6.38 -2.19
N LEU A 206 12.28 6.30 -1.01
CA LEU A 206 11.06 5.52 -0.83
C LEU A 206 9.95 5.99 -1.78
N LEU A 207 9.73 7.30 -1.89
CA LEU A 207 8.74 7.87 -2.79
C LEU A 207 9.03 7.52 -4.25
N ILE A 208 10.26 7.75 -4.71
CA ILE A 208 10.67 7.44 -6.08
C ILE A 208 10.48 5.94 -6.39
N ASP A 209 10.88 5.06 -5.47
CA ASP A 209 10.73 3.62 -5.64
C ASP A 209 9.25 3.18 -5.68
N GLN A 210 8.38 3.81 -4.90
CA GLN A 210 6.94 3.57 -4.96
C GLN A 210 6.36 3.94 -6.33
N TYR A 211 6.74 5.10 -6.87
CA TYR A 211 6.32 5.50 -8.23
C TYR A 211 6.88 4.58 -9.31
N LEU A 212 8.13 4.13 -9.19
CA LEU A 212 8.73 3.16 -10.11
C LEU A 212 8.04 1.80 -10.02
N ALA A 213 7.69 1.33 -8.82
CA ALA A 213 6.94 0.10 -8.64
C ALA A 213 5.56 0.18 -9.29
N LEU A 214 4.86 1.32 -9.13
CA LEU A 214 3.57 1.58 -9.75
C LEU A 214 3.66 1.57 -11.29
N ARG A 215 4.70 2.21 -11.86
CA ARG A 215 4.95 2.23 -13.29
C ARG A 215 5.22 0.83 -13.86
N ASN A 216 6.00 0.03 -13.13
CA ASN A 216 6.45 -1.27 -13.59
C ASN A 216 5.46 -2.40 -13.27
N ASN A 217 4.42 -2.12 -12.47
CA ASN A 217 3.39 -3.10 -12.21
C ASN A 217 2.46 -3.18 -13.41
N THR A 218 2.59 -4.24 -14.19
CA THR A 218 1.74 -4.53 -15.34
C THR A 218 0.62 -5.48 -14.92
N ARG A 219 -0.50 -5.38 -15.61
CA ARG A 219 -1.63 -6.28 -15.39
C ARG A 219 -1.25 -7.67 -15.94
N ASP A 220 -1.19 -8.65 -15.07
CA ASP A 220 -1.14 -10.05 -15.48
C ASP A 220 -2.58 -10.46 -15.85
N LEU A 221 -2.80 -10.73 -17.13
CA LEU A 221 -4.10 -11.18 -17.65
C LEU A 221 -4.43 -12.56 -17.05
N GLY A 222 -5.22 -12.60 -16.01
CA GLY A 222 -5.64 -13.84 -15.35
C GLY A 222 -5.94 -13.74 -13.87
N ASP A 223 -5.45 -12.71 -13.17
CA ASP A 223 -5.55 -12.60 -11.71
C ASP A 223 -6.81 -11.89 -11.19
N ASP A 224 -7.73 -11.46 -12.07
CA ASP A 224 -8.86 -10.58 -11.71
C ASP A 224 -10.07 -11.30 -11.08
N ASN A 225 -9.97 -12.60 -10.78
CA ASN A 225 -11.11 -13.40 -10.33
C ASN A 225 -11.27 -13.52 -8.80
N LEU A 226 -10.35 -12.94 -8.03
CA LEU A 226 -10.44 -13.00 -6.58
C LEU A 226 -11.43 -11.95 -6.03
N PRO A 227 -12.18 -12.31 -4.99
CA PRO A 227 -13.17 -11.41 -4.41
C PRO A 227 -12.48 -10.22 -3.72
N ARG A 228 -12.40 -9.11 -4.42
CA ARG A 228 -11.90 -7.84 -3.94
C ARG A 228 -13.04 -6.96 -3.44
N ASN A 229 -12.77 -6.24 -2.36
CA ASN A 229 -13.66 -5.19 -1.88
C ASN A 229 -12.91 -3.86 -1.98
N LEU A 230 -13.45 -2.94 -2.76
CA LEU A 230 -12.81 -1.66 -3.07
C LEU A 230 -13.64 -0.51 -2.52
N ILE A 231 -13.00 0.36 -1.75
CA ILE A 231 -13.57 1.63 -1.31
C ILE A 231 -12.94 2.73 -2.16
N LEU A 232 -13.77 3.45 -2.90
CA LEU A 232 -13.34 4.49 -3.82
C LEU A 232 -13.84 5.85 -3.35
N SER A 233 -12.98 6.85 -3.38
CA SER A 233 -13.37 8.24 -3.12
C SER A 233 -14.21 8.79 -4.26
N GLU A 234 -15.37 9.40 -3.97
CA GLU A 234 -16.25 9.99 -4.99
C GLU A 234 -15.53 11.03 -5.83
N ASN A 235 -14.77 11.89 -5.16
CA ASN A 235 -14.01 12.98 -5.75
C ASN A 235 -12.49 12.72 -5.68
N ASP A 236 -12.07 11.51 -6.08
CA ASP A 236 -10.65 11.19 -6.09
C ASP A 236 -9.90 12.10 -7.06
N TYR A 237 -8.89 12.83 -6.56
CA TYR A 237 -8.08 13.73 -7.37
C TYR A 237 -6.90 13.02 -8.05
N LEU A 238 -6.55 11.81 -7.60
CA LEU A 238 -5.43 11.03 -8.13
C LEU A 238 -5.87 9.93 -9.10
N LEU A 239 -6.95 9.20 -8.76
CA LEU A 239 -7.36 8.00 -9.48
C LEU A 239 -8.56 8.25 -10.40
N ASP A 240 -8.53 7.61 -11.55
CA ASP A 240 -9.71 7.46 -12.42
C ASP A 240 -10.52 6.24 -11.98
N ASN A 241 -11.56 6.49 -11.20
CA ASN A 241 -12.44 5.44 -10.69
C ASN A 241 -13.13 4.64 -11.79
N LYS A 242 -13.35 5.22 -12.98
CA LYS A 242 -13.94 4.49 -14.12
C LYS A 242 -12.97 3.43 -14.62
N VAL A 243 -11.68 3.79 -14.72
CA VAL A 243 -10.62 2.86 -15.12
C VAL A 243 -10.45 1.76 -14.07
N VAL A 244 -10.42 2.11 -12.78
CA VAL A 244 -10.33 1.14 -11.67
C VAL A 244 -11.46 0.12 -11.76
N ARG A 245 -12.72 0.58 -11.86
CA ARG A 245 -13.90 -0.29 -11.96
C ARG A 245 -13.88 -1.19 -13.19
N LYS A 246 -13.45 -0.64 -14.34
CA LYS A 246 -13.34 -1.40 -15.58
C LYS A 246 -12.26 -2.48 -15.49
N THR A 247 -11.22 -2.25 -14.69
CA THR A 247 -10.12 -3.20 -14.53
C THR A 247 -10.50 -4.34 -13.60
N PHE A 248 -11.14 -4.05 -12.47
CA PHE A 248 -11.56 -5.03 -11.47
C PHE A 248 -13.05 -5.36 -11.60
N THR A 249 -13.44 -6.02 -12.67
CA THR A 249 -14.86 -6.30 -12.99
C THR A 249 -15.57 -7.20 -11.98
N GLY A 250 -14.83 -8.08 -11.29
CA GLY A 250 -15.36 -8.98 -10.25
C GLY A 250 -15.36 -8.39 -8.84
N ALA A 251 -14.93 -7.14 -8.66
CA ALA A 251 -14.84 -6.52 -7.34
C ALA A 251 -16.19 -5.97 -6.86
N HIS A 252 -16.37 -5.98 -5.54
CA HIS A 252 -17.45 -5.23 -4.87
C HIS A 252 -16.96 -3.81 -4.59
N TYR A 253 -17.83 -2.83 -4.77
CA TYR A 253 -17.48 -1.42 -4.62
C TYR A 253 -18.35 -0.74 -3.59
N ALA A 254 -17.73 0.10 -2.77
CA ALA A 254 -18.39 1.12 -1.98
C ALA A 254 -17.76 2.49 -2.27
N MET A 255 -18.53 3.54 -2.06
CA MET A 255 -18.05 4.91 -2.26
C MET A 255 -17.88 5.60 -0.90
N THR A 256 -16.90 6.49 -0.82
CA THR A 256 -16.71 7.38 0.32
C THR A 256 -16.56 8.82 -0.16
N SER A 257 -17.09 9.76 0.59
CA SER A 257 -16.84 11.19 0.36
C SER A 257 -15.46 11.66 0.82
N ASN A 258 -14.70 10.82 1.53
CA ASN A 258 -13.33 11.14 1.93
C ASN A 258 -12.44 11.36 0.70
N PRO A 259 -11.50 12.30 0.74
CA PRO A 259 -10.46 12.44 -0.27
C PRO A 259 -9.59 11.18 -0.38
N HIS A 260 -8.79 11.10 -1.45
CA HIS A 260 -7.89 9.98 -1.71
C HIS A 260 -7.03 9.62 -0.49
N GLY A 261 -7.18 8.40 0.01
CA GLY A 261 -6.37 7.88 1.13
C GLY A 261 -6.59 8.57 2.48
N ASP A 262 -7.55 9.48 2.59
CA ASP A 262 -7.88 10.15 3.86
C ASP A 262 -8.69 9.23 4.77
N THR A 263 -8.10 8.90 5.92
CA THR A 263 -8.71 8.04 6.94
C THR A 263 -9.21 8.80 8.17
N ARG A 264 -9.16 10.14 8.16
CA ARG A 264 -9.54 10.97 9.31
C ARG A 264 -11.05 11.05 9.53
N ASN A 265 -11.83 11.10 8.45
CA ASN A 265 -13.28 11.02 8.58
C ASN A 265 -13.70 9.55 8.68
N THR A 266 -13.73 9.07 9.90
CA THR A 266 -13.99 7.68 10.25
C THR A 266 -15.40 7.24 9.86
N SER A 267 -16.42 8.07 10.07
CA SER A 267 -17.82 7.72 9.83
C SER A 267 -18.08 7.32 8.38
N ASN A 268 -17.60 8.13 7.42
CA ASN A 268 -17.79 7.85 5.99
C ASN A 268 -17.06 6.58 5.54
N LEU A 269 -15.87 6.33 6.08
CA LEU A 269 -15.14 5.11 5.79
C LEU A 269 -15.82 3.88 6.36
N LEU A 270 -16.26 3.95 7.60
CA LEU A 270 -16.97 2.85 8.24
C LEU A 270 -18.26 2.51 7.51
N LYS A 271 -19.03 3.52 7.07
CA LYS A 271 -20.20 3.30 6.22
C LYS A 271 -19.84 2.48 4.98
N ALA A 272 -18.79 2.89 4.23
CA ALA A 272 -18.34 2.16 3.05
C ALA A 272 -17.86 0.72 3.37
N TYR A 273 -17.19 0.53 4.49
CA TYR A 273 -16.81 -0.80 4.96
C TYR A 273 -18.03 -1.67 5.28
N TYR A 274 -19.07 -1.10 5.90
CA TYR A 274 -20.30 -1.82 6.20
C TYR A 274 -21.02 -2.26 4.95
N ASP A 275 -21.13 -1.38 3.95
CA ASP A 275 -21.72 -1.71 2.66
C ASP A 275 -21.04 -2.95 2.05
N LEU A 276 -19.73 -3.06 2.19
CA LEU A 276 -18.97 -4.19 1.68
C LEU A 276 -19.02 -5.43 2.59
N CYS A 277 -19.03 -5.24 3.92
CA CYS A 277 -18.99 -6.34 4.90
C CYS A 277 -20.32 -7.00 5.11
N GLY A 278 -21.44 -6.37 4.75
CA GLY A 278 -22.76 -6.99 4.71
C GLY A 278 -22.76 -8.33 3.97
N PHE A 279 -21.79 -8.55 3.09
CA PHE A 279 -21.58 -9.81 2.38
C PHE A 279 -20.87 -10.89 3.21
N ARG A 280 -20.09 -10.55 4.25
CA ARG A 280 -19.18 -11.52 4.88
C ARG A 280 -19.18 -11.60 6.39
N ARG A 281 -19.97 -10.82 7.11
CA ARG A 281 -20.08 -10.82 8.59
C ARG A 281 -18.73 -10.84 9.33
N THR A 282 -17.69 -10.23 8.76
CA THR A 282 -16.32 -10.26 9.29
C THR A 282 -16.12 -9.25 10.41
N PHE A 283 -17.00 -8.25 10.49
CA PHE A 283 -16.97 -7.20 11.50
C PHE A 283 -17.99 -7.48 12.59
N ARG A 284 -17.79 -6.91 13.77
CA ARG A 284 -18.83 -6.91 14.80
C ARG A 284 -20.11 -6.33 14.21
N PRO A 285 -21.28 -6.89 14.56
CA PRO A 285 -22.50 -6.09 14.51
C PRO A 285 -22.27 -4.90 15.45
N ILE A 286 -22.17 -3.71 14.90
CA ILE A 286 -21.83 -2.52 15.66
C ILE A 286 -23.09 -1.89 16.16
N THR A 287 -23.14 -1.70 17.46
CA THR A 287 -23.94 -0.64 18.06
C THR A 287 -23.16 0.66 17.83
N PHE A 288 -23.55 1.42 16.83
CA PHE A 288 -23.01 2.75 16.63
C PHE A 288 -23.63 3.71 17.65
N GLU A 289 -22.76 4.29 18.46
CA GLU A 289 -23.02 5.60 19.06
C GLU A 289 -22.49 6.73 18.15
N VAL A 290 -22.55 6.56 16.84
CA VAL A 290 -22.32 7.69 15.95
C VAL A 290 -23.69 8.29 15.71
N GLU A 291 -23.89 9.56 16.07
CA GLU A 291 -25.04 10.34 15.64
C GLU A 291 -25.05 10.41 14.11
N ILE A 292 -25.71 9.43 13.50
CA ILE A 292 -26.04 9.49 12.09
C ILE A 292 -27.17 10.52 12.01
N PRO A 293 -27.03 11.57 11.19
CA PRO A 293 -28.10 12.51 10.94
C PRO A 293 -29.41 11.75 10.66
N GLU A 294 -30.54 12.25 11.17
CA GLU A 294 -31.82 11.53 11.10
C GLU A 294 -32.26 11.18 9.69
N ASP A 295 -31.93 11.98 8.73
CA ASP A 295 -32.11 11.80 7.30
C ASP A 295 -31.29 10.67 6.68
N GLU A 296 -30.17 10.24 7.31
CA GLU A 296 -29.34 9.11 6.88
C GLU A 296 -29.72 7.77 7.58
N LYS A 297 -30.65 7.77 8.54
CA LYS A 297 -31.12 6.55 9.24
C LYS A 297 -31.86 5.54 8.34
N ILE A 298 -32.19 5.94 7.10
CA ILE A 298 -32.91 5.10 6.14
C ILE A 298 -31.96 4.63 5.04
N ILE A 299 -30.79 4.15 5.39
CA ILE A 299 -29.97 3.48 4.39
C ILE A 299 -30.10 2.00 4.63
N SER A 300 -30.90 1.35 3.78
CA SER A 300 -30.90 -0.09 3.68
C SER A 300 -29.55 -0.52 3.11
N PHE A 301 -28.60 -0.80 3.95
CA PHE A 301 -27.27 -1.31 3.61
C PHE A 301 -27.30 -2.61 2.79
N TYR A 302 -28.48 -3.16 2.54
CA TYR A 302 -28.65 -4.50 2.01
C TYR A 302 -29.47 -4.59 0.73
N HIS A 303 -29.88 -3.46 0.15
CA HIS A 303 -30.82 -3.49 -0.97
C HIS A 303 -30.26 -3.90 -2.33
N HIS A 304 -28.94 -3.93 -2.50
CA HIS A 304 -28.40 -4.15 -3.85
C HIS A 304 -27.94 -5.57 -4.16
N HIS A 305 -27.86 -6.48 -3.20
CA HIS A 305 -27.26 -7.79 -3.47
C HIS A 305 -27.85 -8.98 -2.70
N GLY A 306 -29.09 -8.93 -2.30
CA GLY A 306 -29.78 -10.10 -1.70
C GLY A 306 -29.28 -10.51 -0.31
N GLY A 307 -28.58 -9.63 0.41
CA GLY A 307 -28.20 -9.83 1.80
C GLY A 307 -29.42 -9.82 2.73
N PRO A 308 -29.30 -10.39 3.95
CA PRO A 308 -30.42 -10.42 4.89
C PRO A 308 -30.85 -8.99 5.22
N LYS A 309 -32.17 -8.73 5.13
CA LYS A 309 -32.77 -7.46 5.55
C LYS A 309 -32.34 -7.17 6.98
N ILE A 310 -31.73 -6.02 7.24
CA ILE A 310 -31.54 -5.58 8.61
C ILE A 310 -32.94 -5.31 9.17
N ALA A 311 -33.24 -5.95 10.30
CA ALA A 311 -34.35 -5.50 11.12
C ALA A 311 -34.08 -4.03 11.49
N LYS A 312 -35.11 -3.19 11.40
CA LYS A 312 -35.06 -1.82 11.92
C LYS A 312 -34.40 -1.88 13.29
N LEU A 313 -33.36 -1.12 13.49
CA LEU A 313 -32.87 -0.79 14.81
C LEU A 313 -33.88 0.20 15.38
N ASP A 314 -34.84 -0.32 16.19
CA ASP A 314 -35.70 0.50 17.05
C ASP A 314 -34.82 1.02 18.22
#